data_5131a8aceb9f2ca1e6151ce5ddc28f13
#
_entry.id   5131a8aceb9f2ca1e6151ce5ddc28f13
#
_cell.length_a   1.000
_cell.length_b   1.000
_cell.length_c   1.000
_cell.angle_alpha   90.00
_cell.angle_beta   90.00
_cell.angle_gamma   90.00
#
_symmetry.space_group_name_H-M   'P 1'
#
loop_
_entity.id
_entity.type
_entity.pdbx_description
1 polymer ?
#
loop_
_entity_poly.entity_id
_entity_poly.type
_entity_poly.pdbx_seq_one_letter_code
_entity_poly.pdbx_strand_id
1 'polypeptide(L)'
;MPLRPLNREQAWLLPPTLGELIPDDHPARFVAAFVDSLDRAAWVELGIGPDGEPLGAPAYHPRALLSVWLHGFMTGMRSSRKLEAACRDQVPYLWLTAWQHPDHNTLWRFYQAHREAMRKLLKHTVATALELRLVDLAVQALDGTKIAANAAGDRTYDSAGLH
;
A
#
# COMPACT_ATOMS: atom_id res chain seq x y z
N MET A 1 -27.78 21.96 -23.80
CA MET A 1 -27.93 21.00 -22.68
C MET A 1 -27.79 21.74 -21.37
N PRO A 2 -28.70 21.57 -20.40
CA PRO A 2 -28.55 22.20 -19.11
C PRO A 2 -27.31 21.67 -18.38
N LEU A 3 -26.55 22.55 -17.74
CA LEU A 3 -25.41 22.18 -16.92
C LEU A 3 -25.90 21.61 -15.58
N ARG A 4 -25.19 20.64 -15.02
CA ARG A 4 -25.47 20.14 -13.68
C ARG A 4 -25.09 21.22 -12.65
N PRO A 5 -25.90 21.43 -11.59
CA PRO A 5 -25.58 22.38 -10.54
C PRO A 5 -24.28 21.99 -9.84
N LEU A 6 -23.38 22.95 -9.63
CA LEU A 6 -22.16 22.78 -8.85
C LEU A 6 -22.36 23.40 -7.47
N ASN A 7 -22.71 22.58 -6.48
CA ASN A 7 -22.81 23.01 -5.09
C ASN A 7 -21.71 22.34 -4.26
N ARG A 8 -20.73 23.12 -3.81
CA ARG A 8 -19.64 22.65 -2.95
C ARG A 8 -20.01 22.64 -1.46
N GLU A 9 -21.07 23.33 -1.09
CA GLU A 9 -21.59 23.45 0.27
C GLU A 9 -22.68 22.41 0.59
N GLN A 10 -22.84 21.41 -0.29
CA GLN A 10 -23.85 20.37 -0.11
C GLN A 10 -23.54 19.53 1.12
N ALA A 11 -24.43 19.59 2.11
CA ALA A 11 -24.38 18.71 3.27
C ALA A 11 -25.13 17.39 2.99
N TRP A 12 -24.58 16.30 3.48
CA TRP A 12 -25.24 14.99 3.45
C TRP A 12 -26.12 14.84 4.68
N LEU A 13 -27.35 14.43 4.49
CA LEU A 13 -28.26 14.18 5.61
C LEU A 13 -27.80 12.97 6.45
N LEU A 14 -27.28 11.94 5.78
CA LEU A 14 -26.62 10.79 6.38
C LEU A 14 -25.27 10.64 5.66
N PRO A 15 -24.15 10.99 6.31
CA PRO A 15 -22.84 10.82 5.69
C PRO A 15 -22.53 9.33 5.52
N PRO A 16 -22.02 8.89 4.35
CA PRO A 16 -21.61 7.52 4.15
C PRO A 16 -20.43 7.17 5.06
N THR A 17 -20.29 5.90 5.42
CA THR A 17 -19.08 5.41 6.04
C THR A 17 -17.92 5.45 5.05
N LEU A 18 -16.68 5.52 5.54
CA LEU A 18 -15.51 5.48 4.65
C LEU A 18 -15.51 4.21 3.77
N GLY A 19 -15.98 3.09 4.31
CA GLY A 19 -16.07 1.83 3.58
C GLY A 19 -17.01 1.90 2.38
N GLU A 20 -18.13 2.62 2.49
CA GLU A 20 -19.09 2.78 1.39
C GLU A 20 -18.55 3.67 0.25
N LEU A 21 -17.55 4.51 0.54
CA LEU A 21 -16.91 5.36 -0.45
C LEU A 21 -15.83 4.64 -1.27
N ILE A 22 -15.47 3.41 -0.89
CA ILE A 22 -14.45 2.62 -1.56
C ILE A 22 -15.10 1.47 -2.33
N PRO A 23 -14.93 1.39 -3.65
CA PRO A 23 -15.43 0.28 -4.46
C PRO A 23 -14.97 -1.09 -3.93
N ASP A 24 -15.74 -2.14 -4.15
CA ASP A 24 -15.45 -3.48 -3.65
C ASP A 24 -14.17 -4.09 -4.29
N ASP A 25 -13.86 -3.69 -5.51
CA ASP A 25 -12.68 -4.09 -6.28
C ASP A 25 -11.46 -3.19 -6.06
N HIS A 26 -11.56 -2.18 -5.15
CA HIS A 26 -10.47 -1.23 -4.95
C HIS A 26 -9.25 -1.90 -4.29
N PRO A 27 -8.00 -1.61 -4.75
CA PRO A 27 -6.78 -2.20 -4.19
C PRO A 27 -6.61 -2.06 -2.67
N ALA A 28 -7.14 -1.00 -2.06
CA ALA A 28 -7.09 -0.81 -0.61
C ALA A 28 -7.83 -1.91 0.16
N ARG A 29 -8.96 -2.44 -0.39
CA ARG A 29 -9.68 -3.55 0.24
C ARG A 29 -8.87 -4.83 0.23
N PHE A 30 -8.20 -5.10 -0.89
CA PHE A 30 -7.28 -6.22 -0.99
C PHE A 30 -6.14 -6.10 0.02
N VAL A 31 -5.52 -4.90 0.13
CA VAL A 31 -4.44 -4.67 1.12
C VAL A 31 -4.93 -4.89 2.54
N ALA A 32 -6.10 -4.35 2.90
CA ALA A 32 -6.67 -4.55 4.23
C ALA A 32 -6.91 -6.04 4.52
N ALA A 33 -7.58 -6.76 3.61
CA ALA A 33 -7.85 -8.19 3.75
C ALA A 33 -6.54 -9.00 3.84
N PHE A 34 -5.53 -8.67 3.06
CA PHE A 34 -4.21 -9.30 3.11
C PHE A 34 -3.55 -9.08 4.49
N VAL A 35 -3.50 -7.85 4.98
CA VAL A 35 -2.89 -7.53 6.29
C VAL A 35 -3.68 -8.17 7.43
N ASP A 36 -5.00 -8.25 7.33
CA ASP A 36 -5.86 -8.91 8.33
C ASP A 36 -5.72 -10.43 8.32
N SER A 37 -5.33 -11.02 7.20
CA SER A 37 -5.07 -12.46 7.08
C SER A 37 -3.74 -12.89 7.70
N LEU A 38 -2.82 -11.96 8.00
CA LEU A 38 -1.56 -12.27 8.66
C LEU A 38 -1.81 -12.75 10.09
N ASP A 39 -1.43 -13.98 10.36
CA ASP A 39 -1.51 -14.56 11.70
C ASP A 39 -0.39 -14.07 12.62
N ARG A 40 -0.44 -14.44 13.90
CA ARG A 40 0.57 -14.05 14.88
C ARG A 40 1.98 -14.53 14.50
N ALA A 41 2.09 -15.71 13.91
CA ALA A 41 3.38 -16.28 13.50
C ALA A 41 4.01 -15.42 12.37
N ALA A 42 3.22 -15.01 11.39
CA ALA A 42 3.65 -14.11 10.34
C ALA A 42 4.14 -12.75 10.88
N TRP A 43 3.42 -12.17 11.84
CA TRP A 43 3.85 -10.92 12.48
C TRP A 43 5.18 -11.05 13.22
N VAL A 44 5.38 -12.16 13.94
CA VAL A 44 6.65 -12.45 14.65
C VAL A 44 7.77 -12.65 13.65
N GLU A 45 7.55 -13.40 12.57
CA GLU A 45 8.55 -13.61 11.51
C GLU A 45 8.97 -12.30 10.84
N LEU A 46 8.03 -11.37 10.69
CA LEU A 46 8.29 -10.04 10.16
C LEU A 46 9.04 -9.13 11.16
N GLY A 47 9.19 -9.56 12.42
CA GLY A 47 9.77 -8.74 13.48
C GLY A 47 8.92 -7.52 13.84
N ILE A 48 7.62 -7.58 13.59
CA ILE A 48 6.67 -6.51 13.89
C ILE A 48 5.83 -6.96 15.08
N GLY A 49 5.90 -6.24 16.20
CA GLY A 49 5.08 -6.53 17.38
C GLY A 49 3.60 -6.26 17.07
N PRO A 50 2.72 -7.28 17.13
CA PRO A 50 1.31 -7.11 16.79
C PRO A 50 0.52 -6.28 17.80
N ASP A 51 0.97 -6.25 19.06
CA ASP A 51 0.23 -5.73 20.21
C ASP A 51 0.74 -4.36 20.72
N GLY A 52 1.77 -3.78 20.07
CA GLY A 52 2.39 -2.53 20.51
C GLY A 52 3.23 -2.67 21.79
N GLU A 53 3.99 -1.63 22.14
CA GLU A 53 4.68 -1.56 23.43
C GLU A 53 3.77 -0.93 24.49
N PRO A 54 3.69 -1.51 25.73
CA PRO A 54 2.74 -1.05 26.75
C PRO A 54 3.11 0.28 27.42
N LEU A 55 4.24 0.88 27.11
CA LEU A 55 4.75 2.12 27.73
C LEU A 55 4.95 3.21 26.68
N GLY A 56 4.12 4.26 26.73
CA GLY A 56 4.25 5.45 25.89
C GLY A 56 2.91 6.02 25.41
N ALA A 57 2.95 7.08 24.59
CA ALA A 57 1.78 7.57 23.89
C ALA A 57 1.23 6.44 22.98
N PRO A 58 -0.09 6.33 22.82
CA PRO A 58 -0.68 5.27 21.99
C PRO A 58 -0.05 5.31 20.59
N ALA A 59 0.75 4.29 20.29
CA ALA A 59 1.36 4.14 18.97
C ALA A 59 0.28 3.79 17.95
N TYR A 60 0.49 4.20 16.70
CA TYR A 60 -0.36 3.74 15.61
C TYR A 60 -0.29 2.22 15.50
N HIS A 61 -1.45 1.61 15.24
CA HIS A 61 -1.51 0.17 15.10
C HIS A 61 -0.61 -0.30 13.93
N PRO A 62 0.28 -1.29 14.12
CA PRO A 62 1.19 -1.75 13.07
C PRO A 62 0.49 -2.15 11.76
N ARG A 63 -0.73 -2.72 11.84
CA ARG A 63 -1.55 -3.04 10.68
C ARG A 63 -1.86 -1.82 9.82
N ALA A 64 -2.19 -0.68 10.44
CA ALA A 64 -2.47 0.55 9.73
C ALA A 64 -1.22 1.06 8.98
N LEU A 65 -0.06 1.12 9.66
CA LEU A 65 1.20 1.56 9.06
C LEU A 65 1.64 0.64 7.92
N LEU A 66 1.50 -0.69 8.12
CA LEU A 66 1.78 -1.69 7.08
C LEU A 66 0.86 -1.50 5.87
N SER A 67 -0.45 -1.35 6.09
CA SER A 67 -1.43 -1.16 5.02
C SER A 67 -1.15 0.11 4.22
N VAL A 68 -0.80 1.22 4.88
CA VAL A 68 -0.43 2.48 4.21
C VAL A 68 0.76 2.27 3.27
N TRP A 69 1.81 1.58 3.72
CA TRP A 69 2.98 1.33 2.90
C TRP A 69 2.69 0.37 1.74
N LEU A 70 1.99 -0.74 1.99
CA LEU A 70 1.66 -1.70 0.94
C LEU A 70 0.78 -1.05 -0.14
N HIS A 71 -0.26 -0.33 0.27
CA HIS A 71 -1.11 0.39 -0.68
C HIS A 71 -0.33 1.47 -1.44
N GLY A 72 0.54 2.20 -0.74
CA GLY A 72 1.42 3.19 -1.36
C GLY A 72 2.33 2.58 -2.43
N PHE A 73 2.96 1.45 -2.14
CA PHE A 73 3.79 0.76 -3.13
C PHE A 73 2.98 0.26 -4.33
N MET A 74 1.78 -0.27 -4.11
CA MET A 74 0.90 -0.72 -5.20
C MET A 74 0.44 0.42 -6.10
N THR A 75 0.28 1.63 -5.54
CA THR A 75 -0.12 2.84 -6.28
C THR A 75 1.06 3.72 -6.72
N GLY A 76 2.30 3.25 -6.54
CA GLY A 76 3.50 3.98 -6.94
C GLY A 76 3.93 5.10 -5.97
N MET A 77 3.28 5.22 -4.82
CA MET A 77 3.58 6.24 -3.82
C MET A 77 4.63 5.75 -2.82
N ARG A 78 5.89 6.14 -2.99
CA ARG A 78 7.05 5.66 -2.21
C ARG A 78 7.63 6.69 -1.24
N SER A 79 6.99 7.83 -1.08
CA SER A 79 7.46 8.92 -0.22
C SER A 79 6.62 8.99 1.07
N SER A 80 7.26 8.92 2.24
CA SER A 80 6.58 9.04 3.53
C SER A 80 5.82 10.37 3.66
N ARG A 81 6.33 11.46 3.10
CA ARG A 81 5.65 12.76 3.08
C ARG A 81 4.39 12.76 2.22
N LYS A 82 4.46 12.09 1.06
CA LYS A 82 3.27 11.92 0.20
C LYS A 82 2.24 11.01 0.85
N LEU A 83 2.68 9.94 1.54
CA LEU A 83 1.80 9.07 2.30
C LEU A 83 1.15 9.78 3.49
N GLU A 84 1.87 10.65 4.21
CA GLU A 84 1.30 11.50 5.25
C GLU A 84 0.19 12.39 4.68
N ALA A 85 0.42 13.07 3.56
CA ALA A 85 -0.60 13.88 2.90
C ALA A 85 -1.80 13.02 2.48
N ALA A 86 -1.55 11.86 1.87
CA ALA A 86 -2.62 10.94 1.46
C ALA A 86 -3.47 10.44 2.65
N CYS A 87 -2.87 10.21 3.80
CA CYS A 87 -3.60 9.84 5.02
C CYS A 87 -4.50 10.97 5.58
N ARG A 88 -4.42 12.19 5.02
CA ARG A 88 -5.25 13.33 5.41
C ARG A 88 -6.36 13.65 4.43
N ASP A 89 -6.16 13.38 3.13
CA ASP A 89 -7.03 13.85 2.06
C ASP A 89 -7.54 12.78 1.10
N GLN A 90 -7.01 11.54 1.16
CA GLN A 90 -7.42 10.47 0.28
C GLN A 90 -8.23 9.38 1.00
N VAL A 91 -9.45 9.15 0.55
CA VAL A 91 -10.40 8.21 1.16
C VAL A 91 -9.81 6.81 1.40
N PRO A 92 -9.09 6.18 0.46
CA PRO A 92 -8.50 4.86 0.72
C PRO A 92 -7.53 4.84 1.91
N TYR A 93 -6.70 5.87 2.05
CA TYR A 93 -5.74 5.97 3.16
C TYR A 93 -6.44 6.32 4.48
N LEU A 94 -7.44 7.20 4.46
CA LEU A 94 -8.29 7.50 5.62
C LEU A 94 -8.97 6.23 6.14
N TRP A 95 -9.44 5.38 5.24
CA TRP A 95 -10.06 4.10 5.60
C TRP A 95 -9.05 3.11 6.18
N LEU A 96 -7.88 2.93 5.54
CA LEU A 96 -6.82 2.03 6.01
C LEU A 96 -6.28 2.41 7.38
N THR A 97 -6.30 3.70 7.72
CA THR A 97 -5.83 4.23 9.00
C THR A 97 -6.94 4.45 10.02
N ALA A 98 -8.19 4.16 9.68
CA ALA A 98 -9.35 4.46 10.52
C ALA A 98 -9.37 5.93 11.00
N TRP A 99 -9.20 6.87 10.08
CA TRP A 99 -9.10 8.33 10.34
C TRP A 99 -7.89 8.77 11.16
N GLN A 100 -6.92 7.90 11.40
CA GLN A 100 -5.67 8.31 12.03
C GLN A 100 -4.74 8.93 10.98
N HIS A 101 -3.93 9.90 11.42
CA HIS A 101 -3.06 10.66 10.54
C HIS A 101 -1.59 10.48 10.94
N PRO A 102 -0.97 9.33 10.63
CA PRO A 102 0.43 9.12 10.93
C PRO A 102 1.30 10.14 10.18
N ASP A 103 2.23 10.76 10.90
CA ASP A 103 3.18 11.68 10.31
C ASP A 103 4.27 10.95 9.51
N HIS A 104 4.97 11.67 8.65
CA HIS A 104 6.00 11.12 7.79
C HIS A 104 7.19 10.51 8.55
N ASN A 105 7.50 10.99 9.75
CA ASN A 105 8.57 10.43 10.58
C ASN A 105 8.16 9.06 11.13
N THR A 106 6.92 8.93 11.62
CA THR A 106 6.36 7.65 12.07
C THR A 106 6.35 6.63 10.95
N LEU A 107 5.84 6.99 9.77
CA LEU A 107 5.85 6.15 8.58
C LEU A 107 7.27 5.75 8.17
N TRP A 108 8.20 6.70 8.17
CA TRP A 108 9.59 6.46 7.81
C TRP A 108 10.31 5.53 8.80
N ARG A 109 10.17 5.76 10.11
CA ARG A 109 10.75 4.91 11.16
C ARG A 109 10.24 3.49 11.07
N PHE A 110 8.93 3.31 10.90
CA PHE A 110 8.32 2.00 10.71
C PHE A 110 8.92 1.27 9.50
N TYR A 111 9.01 1.94 8.36
CA TYR A 111 9.61 1.37 7.15
C TYR A 111 11.08 1.00 7.36
N GLN A 112 11.88 1.85 7.97
CA GLN A 112 13.29 1.57 8.20
C GLN A 112 13.51 0.40 9.16
N ALA A 113 12.72 0.32 10.23
CA ALA A 113 12.80 -0.77 11.19
C ALA A 113 12.45 -2.14 10.57
N HIS A 114 11.53 -2.15 9.58
CA HIS A 114 10.98 -3.40 9.01
C HIS A 114 11.24 -3.53 7.50
N ARG A 115 12.31 -2.93 6.99
CA ARG A 115 12.57 -2.80 5.54
C ARG A 115 12.61 -4.14 4.81
N GLU A 116 13.25 -5.15 5.37
CA GLU A 116 13.36 -6.48 4.74
C GLU A 116 12.02 -7.21 4.73
N ALA A 117 11.30 -7.16 5.85
CA ALA A 117 9.96 -7.69 5.96
C ALA A 117 9.02 -7.02 4.95
N MET A 118 9.08 -5.70 4.86
CA MET A 118 8.29 -4.92 3.89
C MET A 118 8.56 -5.34 2.45
N ARG A 119 9.81 -5.62 2.09
CA ARG A 119 10.16 -6.09 0.75
C ARG A 119 9.60 -7.47 0.43
N LYS A 120 9.67 -8.41 1.39
CA LYS A 120 9.11 -9.76 1.25
C LYS A 120 7.58 -9.70 1.08
N LEU A 121 6.92 -8.96 1.97
CA LEU A 121 5.47 -8.76 1.92
C LEU A 121 5.02 -8.11 0.63
N LEU A 122 5.71 -7.07 0.18
CA LEU A 122 5.36 -6.39 -1.07
C LEU A 122 5.40 -7.34 -2.26
N LYS A 123 6.46 -8.14 -2.37
CA LYS A 123 6.57 -9.13 -3.44
C LYS A 123 5.40 -10.12 -3.40
N HIS A 124 5.07 -10.62 -2.21
CA HIS A 124 3.96 -11.55 -2.04
C HIS A 124 2.61 -10.88 -2.34
N THR A 125 2.37 -9.69 -1.81
CA THR A 125 1.14 -8.93 -2.05
C THR A 125 0.94 -8.62 -3.53
N VAL A 126 1.98 -8.17 -4.23
CA VAL A 126 1.91 -7.88 -5.67
C VAL A 126 1.68 -9.15 -6.47
N ALA A 127 2.37 -10.25 -6.16
CA ALA A 127 2.18 -11.53 -6.85
C ALA A 127 0.72 -12.02 -6.69
N THR A 128 0.19 -12.01 -5.47
CA THR A 128 -1.21 -12.40 -5.20
C THR A 128 -2.21 -11.47 -5.88
N ALA A 129 -1.96 -10.16 -5.87
CA ALA A 129 -2.82 -9.19 -6.55
C ALA A 129 -2.85 -9.39 -8.08
N LEU A 130 -1.72 -9.76 -8.68
CA LEU A 130 -1.63 -10.09 -10.10
C LEU A 130 -2.38 -11.39 -10.43
N GLU A 131 -2.23 -12.43 -9.61
CA GLU A 131 -2.97 -13.69 -9.75
C GLU A 131 -4.49 -13.47 -9.67
N LEU A 132 -4.93 -12.60 -8.78
CA LEU A 132 -6.34 -12.22 -8.61
C LEU A 132 -6.81 -11.17 -9.63
N ARG A 133 -5.96 -10.71 -10.53
CA ARG A 133 -6.24 -9.65 -11.52
C ARG A 133 -6.78 -8.35 -10.92
N LEU A 134 -6.40 -8.04 -9.68
CA LEU A 134 -6.84 -6.84 -8.97
C LEU A 134 -5.97 -5.61 -9.27
N VAL A 135 -4.82 -5.81 -9.93
CA VAL A 135 -3.87 -4.75 -10.26
C VAL A 135 -3.84 -4.59 -11.77
N ASP A 136 -4.26 -3.43 -12.23
CA ASP A 136 -4.24 -3.08 -13.64
C ASP A 136 -2.79 -2.98 -14.15
N LEU A 137 -2.60 -3.17 -15.46
CA LEU A 137 -1.31 -3.13 -16.19
C LEU A 137 -0.44 -1.90 -15.89
N ALA A 138 -1.01 -0.83 -15.32
CA ALA A 138 -0.27 0.35 -14.89
C ALA A 138 0.78 0.05 -13.81
N VAL A 139 0.56 -0.93 -12.93
CA VAL A 139 1.56 -1.36 -11.94
C VAL A 139 2.65 -2.21 -12.60
N GLN A 140 2.32 -2.96 -13.63
CA GLN A 140 3.28 -3.69 -14.45
C GLN A 140 4.26 -2.74 -15.15
N ALA A 141 3.81 -1.57 -15.60
CA ALA A 141 4.67 -0.58 -16.25
C ALA A 141 5.68 0.07 -15.30
N LEU A 142 5.36 0.21 -14.01
CA LEU A 142 6.28 0.78 -13.01
C LEU A 142 7.34 -0.22 -12.53
N ASP A 143 7.05 -1.51 -12.54
CA ASP A 143 7.98 -2.59 -12.19
C ASP A 143 8.62 -3.20 -13.45
N GLY A 144 7.96 -3.09 -14.60
CA GLY A 144 8.41 -3.61 -15.90
C GLY A 144 9.74 -3.03 -16.38
N THR A 145 10.10 -1.80 -15.97
CA THR A 145 11.41 -1.22 -16.26
C THR A 145 12.55 -1.96 -15.53
N LYS A 146 12.30 -2.53 -14.36
CA LYS A 146 13.30 -3.32 -13.64
C LYS A 146 13.28 -4.80 -14.02
N ILE A 147 12.11 -5.33 -14.34
CA ILE A 147 11.97 -6.74 -14.80
C ILE A 147 12.50 -6.89 -16.23
N ALA A 148 12.23 -5.93 -17.11
CA ALA A 148 12.79 -5.90 -18.46
C ALA A 148 14.33 -5.68 -18.46
N ALA A 149 14.87 -4.87 -17.53
CA ALA A 149 16.30 -4.69 -17.36
C ALA A 149 17.00 -5.97 -16.87
N ASN A 150 16.37 -6.77 -16.01
CA ASN A 150 16.89 -8.07 -15.57
C ASN A 150 16.74 -9.16 -16.66
N ALA A 151 15.66 -9.14 -17.44
CA ALA A 151 15.50 -10.09 -18.56
C ALA A 151 16.42 -9.78 -19.76
N ALA A 152 16.80 -8.51 -19.96
CA ALA A 152 17.77 -8.11 -20.97
C ALA A 152 19.21 -8.44 -20.53
N GLY A 153 19.49 -8.53 -19.23
CA GLY A 153 20.80 -8.93 -18.69
C GLY A 153 21.17 -10.38 -18.95
N ASP A 154 20.18 -11.27 -19.06
CA ASP A 154 20.41 -12.70 -19.32
C ASP A 154 20.55 -13.06 -20.82
N ARG A 155 20.35 -12.10 -21.73
CA ARG A 155 20.50 -12.31 -23.18
C ARG A 155 21.83 -11.83 -23.76
N THR A 156 22.77 -11.39 -22.95
CA THR A 156 24.05 -10.85 -23.42
C THR A 156 25.21 -11.87 -23.37
N TYR A 157 24.90 -13.16 -23.20
CA TYR A 157 25.91 -14.23 -23.29
C TYR A 157 25.51 -15.25 -24.36
N ASP A 158 25.55 -14.85 -25.63
CA ASP A 158 25.71 -15.80 -26.74
C ASP A 158 25.97 -15.04 -28.06
N SER A 159 27.15 -14.42 -28.17
CA SER A 159 27.69 -14.07 -29.49
C SER A 159 29.22 -14.01 -29.51
N ALA A 160 29.87 -14.93 -28.79
CA ALA A 160 31.31 -15.13 -28.93
C ALA A 160 31.63 -16.62 -29.08
N GLY A 161 31.30 -17.18 -30.23
CA GLY A 161 31.57 -18.58 -30.54
C GLY A 161 31.34 -18.91 -31.99
N LEU A 162 31.94 -18.14 -32.91
CA LEU A 162 32.14 -18.55 -34.30
C LEU A 162 33.39 -17.87 -34.88
N HIS A 163 34.52 -18.52 -34.64
CA HIS A 163 35.63 -18.57 -35.58
C HIS A 163 36.44 -19.80 -35.25
#